data_3f338436d842d0c7c0356a2f3e0debe9
#
_entry.id   3f338436d842d0c7c0356a2f3e0debe9
#
_cell.length_a   1.000
_cell.length_b   1.000
_cell.length_c   1.000
_cell.angle_alpha   90.00
_cell.angle_beta   90.00
_cell.angle_gamma   90.00
#
_symmetry.space_group_name_H-M   'P 1'
#
loop_
_entity.id
_entity.type
_entity.pdbx_description
1 polymer ?
#
loop_
_entity_poly.entity_id
_entity_poly.type
_entity_poly.pdbx_seq_one_letter_code
_entity_poly.pdbx_strand_id
1 'polypeptide(L)'
;VIGVYYSDNLGEGVLCECTAARLKEHFPDAEIVIKDILDRSEFRVLEVSVYPELRRRKQKEKLRRMAARIGWDKVLVHEEYRLKQCLPHIEDVCKEEYDIAIVAGGQLFMDRYFLFLDAYICRLSKKGIPVYLNACGTGPAYSKIIRRRFSDTLANPYVRLISCRDDANLVQRFYANDGKKVEETFDFALWCADIYGIEKDKNADVTGLGMMYTNSIDSNQAAGFWVRLIRQFEKEGKAWKIFVNGSQDDMIFVRYVLSKLPELDGPWEQYCMPAPERPQELVKLIGQFKSIVSFRLHSHIIAAALDVPSIALV
;
A
#
# COMPACT_ATOMS: atom_id res chain seq x y z
N VAL A 1 6.64 6.47 14.46
CA VAL A 1 5.71 6.25 13.35
C VAL A 1 5.52 4.75 13.17
N ILE A 2 4.28 4.27 13.10
CA ILE A 2 3.93 2.86 12.88
C ILE A 2 3.20 2.77 11.54
N GLY A 3 3.65 1.90 10.65
CA GLY A 3 3.01 1.73 9.33
C GLY A 3 3.41 0.43 8.62
N VAL A 4 2.92 0.24 7.41
CA VAL A 4 3.27 -0.91 6.55
C VAL A 4 4.58 -0.60 5.81
N TYR A 5 5.63 -0.26 6.57
CA TYR A 5 6.83 0.39 6.04
C TYR A 5 7.60 -0.49 5.05
N TYR A 6 8.01 -1.66 5.47
CA TYR A 6 8.76 -2.61 4.62
C TYR A 6 7.85 -3.43 3.70
N SER A 7 6.86 -2.76 3.09
CA SER A 7 5.93 -3.38 2.15
C SER A 7 6.58 -3.70 0.81
N ASP A 8 6.21 -4.82 0.21
CA ASP A 8 6.52 -5.09 -1.19
C ASP A 8 5.91 -4.03 -2.13
N ASN A 9 4.83 -3.33 -1.69
CA ASN A 9 4.31 -2.15 -2.35
C ASN A 9 4.99 -0.92 -1.76
N LEU A 10 6.03 -0.43 -2.40
CA LEU A 10 6.89 0.66 -1.91
C LEU A 10 6.16 1.99 -1.68
N GLY A 11 4.98 2.18 -2.26
CA GLY A 11 4.15 3.35 -1.99
C GLY A 11 3.74 3.48 -0.52
N GLU A 12 3.58 2.36 0.20
CA GLU A 12 3.35 2.38 1.65
C GLU A 12 4.60 2.87 2.40
N GLY A 13 5.79 2.51 1.92
CA GLY A 13 7.05 3.03 2.44
C GLY A 13 7.20 4.53 2.21
N VAL A 14 6.89 5.02 1.01
CA VAL A 14 6.86 6.47 0.69
C VAL A 14 6.01 7.22 1.71
N LEU A 15 4.81 6.72 1.98
CA LEU A 15 3.88 7.34 2.92
C LEU A 15 4.45 7.40 4.34
N CYS A 16 5.09 6.32 4.82
CA CYS A 16 5.73 6.29 6.15
C CYS A 16 6.90 7.29 6.24
N GLU A 17 7.76 7.34 5.23
CA GLU A 17 8.89 8.28 5.19
C GLU A 17 8.43 9.72 5.08
N CYS A 18 7.42 10.02 4.26
CA CYS A 18 6.82 11.34 4.17
C CYS A 18 6.19 11.78 5.50
N THR A 19 5.50 10.87 6.20
CA THR A 19 4.95 11.16 7.52
C THR A 19 6.07 11.51 8.51
N ALA A 20 7.13 10.71 8.55
CA ALA A 20 8.26 10.93 9.46
C ALA A 20 9.00 12.25 9.14
N ALA A 21 9.23 12.54 7.87
CA ALA A 21 9.88 13.78 7.44
C ALA A 21 9.07 15.02 7.81
N ARG A 22 7.76 15.01 7.55
CA ARG A 22 6.88 16.13 7.94
C ARG A 22 6.82 16.33 9.45
N LEU A 23 6.86 15.26 10.24
CA LEU A 23 6.98 15.38 11.69
C LEU A 23 8.31 16.02 12.10
N LYS A 24 9.42 15.61 11.46
CA LYS A 24 10.75 16.17 11.76
C LYS A 24 10.87 17.65 11.41
N GLU A 25 10.20 18.11 10.36
CA GLU A 25 10.12 19.52 10.02
C GLU A 25 9.35 20.34 11.08
N HIS A 26 8.27 19.79 11.63
CA HIS A 26 7.47 20.48 12.66
C HIS A 26 8.07 20.36 14.07
N PHE A 27 8.80 19.29 14.33
CA PHE A 27 9.45 18.98 15.59
C PHE A 27 10.94 18.66 15.36
N PRO A 28 11.77 19.70 15.10
CA PRO A 28 13.17 19.48 14.72
C PRO A 28 14.01 18.73 15.78
N ASP A 29 13.67 18.88 17.05
CA ASP A 29 14.38 18.23 18.16
C ASP A 29 13.88 16.81 18.46
N ALA A 30 12.74 16.39 17.89
CA ALA A 30 12.20 15.06 18.13
C ALA A 30 13.05 13.96 17.48
N GLU A 31 13.26 12.88 18.19
CA GLU A 31 13.72 11.62 17.61
C GLU A 31 12.53 10.89 17.00
N ILE A 32 12.60 10.59 15.69
CA ILE A 32 11.52 9.93 14.98
C ILE A 32 11.98 8.58 14.48
N VAL A 33 11.34 7.53 14.96
CA VAL A 33 11.58 6.16 14.54
C VAL A 33 10.39 5.63 13.73
N ILE A 34 10.66 4.87 12.68
CA ILE A 34 9.64 4.18 11.89
C ILE A 34 9.67 2.70 12.25
N LYS A 35 8.54 2.15 12.64
CA LYS A 35 8.36 0.73 12.98
C LYS A 35 7.37 0.10 12.00
N ASP A 36 7.72 -1.07 11.47
CA ASP A 36 6.80 -1.82 10.62
C ASP A 36 5.70 -2.50 11.46
N ILE A 37 4.47 -2.47 10.97
CA ILE A 37 3.32 -3.03 11.68
C ILE A 37 3.31 -4.57 11.69
N LEU A 38 4.07 -5.23 10.79
CA LEU A 38 4.04 -6.67 10.53
C LEU A 38 5.37 -7.40 10.81
N ASP A 39 6.25 -6.86 11.63
CA ASP A 39 7.55 -7.49 11.96
C ASP A 39 8.45 -7.73 10.74
N ARG A 40 8.52 -6.75 9.85
CA ARG A 40 9.48 -6.75 8.75
C ARG A 40 10.60 -5.78 9.07
N SER A 41 11.83 -6.11 8.68
CA SER A 41 13.04 -5.35 9.02
C SER A 41 13.74 -4.76 7.79
N GLU A 42 13.33 -5.14 6.58
CA GLU A 42 13.97 -4.73 5.34
C GLU A 42 13.01 -4.74 4.16
N PHE A 43 13.31 -3.93 3.15
CA PHE A 43 12.65 -4.02 1.85
C PHE A 43 13.15 -5.27 1.12
N ARG A 44 12.22 -6.04 0.56
CA ARG A 44 12.58 -7.21 -0.21
C ARG A 44 13.12 -6.81 -1.57
N VAL A 45 14.27 -7.35 -1.92
CA VAL A 45 14.74 -7.37 -3.30
C VAL A 45 13.90 -8.38 -4.09
N LEU A 46 13.41 -7.96 -5.25
CA LEU A 46 12.56 -8.81 -6.08
C LEU A 46 13.37 -9.96 -6.69
N GLU A 47 13.14 -11.16 -6.21
CA GLU A 47 13.55 -12.37 -6.91
C GLU A 47 12.46 -12.73 -7.94
N VAL A 48 12.84 -12.80 -9.21
CA VAL A 48 11.93 -13.17 -10.29
C VAL A 48 11.66 -14.67 -10.23
N SER A 49 10.68 -15.08 -9.45
CA SER A 49 10.26 -16.48 -9.39
C SER A 49 9.34 -16.86 -10.54
N VAL A 50 9.37 -18.15 -10.91
CA VAL A 50 8.68 -18.71 -12.06
C VAL A 50 7.17 -18.84 -11.87
N TYR A 51 6.44 -18.46 -12.87
CA TYR A 51 5.05 -18.53 -13.32
C TYR A 51 3.97 -19.48 -12.69
N PRO A 52 4.20 -20.57 -11.97
CA PRO A 52 3.15 -21.52 -11.57
C PRO A 52 2.21 -21.03 -10.43
N GLU A 53 2.56 -19.98 -9.70
CA GLU A 53 1.85 -19.62 -8.47
C GLU A 53 0.51 -18.90 -8.65
N LEU A 54 0.28 -18.19 -9.75
CA LEU A 54 -0.96 -17.46 -10.01
C LEU A 54 -2.19 -18.40 -9.99
N ARG A 55 -2.05 -19.63 -10.50
CA ARG A 55 -3.14 -20.62 -10.56
C ARG A 55 -3.51 -21.18 -9.18
N ARG A 56 -2.52 -21.40 -8.31
CA ARG A 56 -2.74 -21.89 -6.92
C ARG A 56 -3.40 -20.85 -6.02
N ARG A 57 -3.09 -19.56 -6.19
CA ARG A 57 -3.70 -18.48 -5.41
C ARG A 57 -5.18 -18.30 -5.72
N LYS A 58 -5.60 -18.38 -7.00
CA LYS A 58 -7.03 -18.33 -7.40
C LYS A 58 -7.89 -19.40 -6.72
N GLN A 59 -7.37 -20.62 -6.56
CA GLN A 59 -8.10 -21.70 -5.89
C GLN A 59 -8.27 -21.45 -4.38
N LYS A 60 -7.22 -20.95 -3.69
CA LYS A 60 -7.28 -20.60 -2.27
C LYS A 60 -8.28 -19.47 -2.00
N GLU A 61 -8.36 -18.50 -2.89
CA GLU A 61 -9.26 -17.36 -2.74
C GLU A 61 -10.73 -17.71 -3.01
N LYS A 62 -10.98 -18.58 -4.00
CA LYS A 62 -12.32 -19.14 -4.25
C LYS A 62 -12.83 -19.93 -3.03
N LEU A 63 -11.96 -20.71 -2.39
CA LEU A 63 -12.25 -21.41 -1.14
C LEU A 63 -12.50 -20.44 0.04
N ARG A 64 -11.76 -19.34 0.14
CA ARG A 64 -12.00 -18.27 1.14
C ARG A 64 -13.36 -17.62 0.97
N ARG A 65 -13.76 -17.26 -0.26
CA ARG A 65 -15.07 -16.68 -0.56
C ARG A 65 -16.23 -17.64 -0.28
N MET A 66 -16.06 -18.94 -0.58
CA MET A 66 -17.06 -19.95 -0.23
C MET A 66 -17.20 -20.16 1.28
N ALA A 67 -16.11 -20.11 2.00
CA ALA A 67 -16.09 -20.28 3.44
C ALA A 67 -16.72 -19.10 4.21
N ALA A 68 -16.55 -17.87 3.71
CA ALA A 68 -17.24 -16.69 4.25
C ALA A 68 -18.77 -16.79 4.13
N ARG A 69 -19.28 -17.56 3.14
CA ARG A 69 -20.73 -17.79 2.97
C ARG A 69 -21.31 -18.80 3.98
N ILE A 70 -20.46 -19.58 4.68
CA ILE A 70 -20.94 -20.68 5.59
C ILE A 70 -20.93 -20.23 7.07
N GLY A 71 -20.77 -18.91 7.33
CA GLY A 71 -20.91 -18.36 8.70
C GLY A 71 -19.72 -18.61 9.63
N TRP A 72 -18.65 -19.24 9.16
CA TRP A 72 -17.38 -19.33 9.89
C TRP A 72 -16.57 -18.06 9.61
N ASP A 73 -16.28 -17.30 10.65
CA ASP A 73 -15.40 -16.13 10.54
C ASP A 73 -13.95 -16.59 10.39
N LYS A 74 -13.65 -17.19 9.21
CA LYS A 74 -12.29 -17.63 8.86
C LYS A 74 -11.32 -16.46 8.71
N VAL A 75 -11.83 -15.26 8.47
CA VAL A 75 -11.03 -14.04 8.44
C VAL A 75 -10.48 -13.80 9.84
N LEU A 76 -11.34 -13.82 10.85
CA LEU A 76 -10.91 -13.66 12.25
C LEU A 76 -9.84 -14.69 12.63
N VAL A 77 -10.07 -15.97 12.39
CA VAL A 77 -9.11 -17.06 12.75
C VAL A 77 -7.78 -16.87 12.03
N HIS A 78 -7.80 -16.48 10.76
CA HIS A 78 -6.57 -16.22 9.99
C HIS A 78 -5.81 -15.01 10.54
N GLU A 79 -6.49 -13.92 10.80
CA GLU A 79 -5.85 -12.70 11.30
C GLU A 79 -5.39 -12.84 12.76
N GLU A 80 -6.09 -13.60 13.59
CA GLU A 80 -5.61 -13.96 14.94
C GLU A 80 -4.33 -14.82 14.88
N TYR A 81 -4.26 -15.77 13.95
CA TYR A 81 -3.04 -16.55 13.76
C TYR A 81 -1.87 -15.67 13.35
N ARG A 82 -2.07 -14.75 12.40
CA ARG A 82 -1.05 -13.78 11.98
C ARG A 82 -0.63 -12.89 13.15
N LEU A 83 -1.59 -12.36 13.88
CA LEU A 83 -1.30 -11.52 15.04
C LEU A 83 -0.44 -12.26 16.06
N LYS A 84 -0.75 -13.53 16.38
CA LYS A 84 0.06 -14.33 17.31
C LYS A 84 1.52 -14.42 16.90
N GLN A 85 1.81 -14.50 15.61
CA GLN A 85 3.19 -14.53 15.11
C GLN A 85 3.91 -13.20 15.29
N CYS A 86 3.20 -12.06 15.17
CA CYS A 86 3.76 -10.73 15.31
C CYS A 86 3.71 -10.18 16.76
N LEU A 87 3.08 -10.88 17.70
CA LEU A 87 2.98 -10.39 19.09
C LEU A 87 4.33 -10.09 19.74
N PRO A 88 5.38 -10.92 19.60
CA PRO A 88 6.70 -10.60 20.17
C PRO A 88 7.25 -9.28 19.66
N HIS A 89 7.16 -9.03 18.35
CA HIS A 89 7.57 -7.75 17.76
C HIS A 89 6.76 -6.57 18.30
N ILE A 90 5.42 -6.70 18.35
CA ILE A 90 4.55 -5.65 18.90
C ILE A 90 4.92 -5.35 20.35
N GLU A 91 5.22 -6.38 21.14
CA GLU A 91 5.66 -6.23 22.52
C GLU A 91 6.98 -5.51 22.62
N ASP A 92 7.95 -5.86 21.78
CA ASP A 92 9.26 -5.21 21.77
C ASP A 92 9.17 -3.74 21.35
N VAL A 93 8.41 -3.42 20.30
CA VAL A 93 8.14 -2.03 19.91
C VAL A 93 7.46 -1.28 21.06
N CYS A 94 6.46 -1.85 21.70
CA CYS A 94 5.73 -1.18 22.78
C CYS A 94 6.47 -1.16 24.13
N LYS A 95 7.62 -1.83 24.28
CA LYS A 95 8.48 -1.71 25.49
C LYS A 95 9.25 -0.39 25.52
N GLU A 96 9.59 0.14 24.36
CA GLU A 96 10.30 1.42 24.24
C GLU A 96 9.45 2.58 24.82
N GLU A 97 10.08 3.66 25.21
CA GLU A 97 9.42 4.86 25.69
C GLU A 97 9.20 5.82 24.51
N TYR A 98 7.97 6.31 24.39
CA TYR A 98 7.58 7.27 23.39
C TYR A 98 6.70 8.35 24.00
N ASP A 99 6.84 9.59 23.52
CA ASP A 99 5.92 10.68 23.89
C ASP A 99 4.59 10.55 23.14
N ILE A 100 4.64 10.12 21.86
CA ILE A 100 3.47 9.93 20.99
C ILE A 100 3.68 8.77 20.04
N ALA A 101 2.61 8.18 19.56
CA ALA A 101 2.61 7.22 18.47
C ALA A 101 1.71 7.69 17.32
N ILE A 102 2.23 7.67 16.10
CA ILE A 102 1.49 8.04 14.90
C ILE A 102 1.41 6.85 13.98
N VAL A 103 0.19 6.43 13.66
CA VAL A 103 -0.06 5.43 12.63
C VAL A 103 -0.06 6.14 11.28
N ALA A 104 0.95 5.86 10.47
CA ALA A 104 1.11 6.48 9.16
C ALA A 104 0.24 5.78 8.14
N GLY A 105 -0.84 6.36 7.74
CA GLY A 105 -1.69 6.07 6.59
C GLY A 105 -1.71 4.63 6.05
N GLY A 106 -1.89 4.51 4.74
CA GLY A 106 -2.07 3.22 4.08
C GLY A 106 -3.50 2.69 4.20
N GLN A 107 -3.84 1.61 3.50
CA GLN A 107 -5.15 0.95 3.64
C GLN A 107 -5.21 0.14 4.95
N LEU A 108 -5.30 0.82 6.08
CA LEU A 108 -5.23 0.20 7.40
C LEU A 108 -6.61 -0.11 8.00
N PHE A 109 -7.67 0.59 7.58
CA PHE A 109 -9.04 0.31 8.04
C PHE A 109 -9.64 -0.86 7.24
N MET A 110 -9.08 -2.05 7.47
CA MET A 110 -9.51 -3.30 6.87
C MET A 110 -9.20 -4.50 7.78
N ASP A 111 -9.89 -5.62 7.58
CA ASP A 111 -9.75 -6.82 8.41
C ASP A 111 -8.29 -7.24 8.63
N ARG A 112 -7.47 -7.09 7.59
CA ARG A 112 -6.06 -7.51 7.62
C ARG A 112 -5.21 -6.81 8.67
N TYR A 113 -5.57 -5.59 9.08
CA TYR A 113 -4.75 -4.75 9.97
C TYR A 113 -5.43 -4.41 11.29
N PHE A 114 -6.76 -4.57 11.42
CA PHE A 114 -7.48 -4.16 12.61
C PHE A 114 -6.95 -4.78 13.90
N LEU A 115 -6.66 -6.08 13.89
CA LEU A 115 -6.16 -6.76 15.09
C LEU A 115 -4.75 -6.30 15.47
N PHE A 116 -3.92 -5.94 14.50
CA PHE A 116 -2.59 -5.39 14.75
C PHE A 116 -2.69 -3.99 15.35
N LEU A 117 -3.50 -3.12 14.76
CA LEU A 117 -3.76 -1.78 15.28
C LEU A 117 -4.34 -1.85 16.71
N ASP A 118 -5.31 -2.72 16.96
CA ASP A 118 -5.85 -2.97 18.29
C ASP A 118 -4.74 -3.35 19.28
N ALA A 119 -3.86 -4.28 18.91
CA ALA A 119 -2.78 -4.73 19.75
C ALA A 119 -1.77 -3.64 20.08
N TYR A 120 -1.39 -2.78 19.11
CA TYR A 120 -0.54 -1.61 19.34
C TYR A 120 -1.25 -0.56 20.23
N ILE A 121 -2.45 -0.14 19.86
CA ILE A 121 -3.21 0.89 20.56
C ILE A 121 -3.43 0.49 22.01
N CYS A 122 -3.87 -0.75 22.27
CA CYS A 122 -4.09 -1.22 23.64
C CYS A 122 -2.82 -1.22 24.50
N ARG A 123 -1.65 -1.56 23.92
CA ARG A 123 -0.38 -1.57 24.68
C ARG A 123 0.15 -0.17 24.93
N LEU A 124 0.15 0.67 23.92
CA LEU A 124 0.58 2.07 24.04
C LEU A 124 -0.29 2.84 25.03
N SER A 125 -1.61 2.64 24.94
CA SER A 125 -2.56 3.28 25.87
C SER A 125 -2.35 2.88 27.33
N LYS A 126 -1.97 1.62 27.62
CA LYS A 126 -1.63 1.17 28.97
C LYS A 126 -0.41 1.90 29.55
N LYS A 127 0.47 2.39 28.70
CA LYS A 127 1.63 3.22 29.07
C LYS A 127 1.32 4.72 29.08
N GLY A 128 0.08 5.11 28.79
CA GLY A 128 -0.32 6.52 28.72
C GLY A 128 0.10 7.23 27.44
N ILE A 129 0.57 6.50 26.41
CA ILE A 129 1.07 7.08 25.16
C ILE A 129 -0.10 7.42 24.25
N PRO A 130 -0.27 8.69 23.84
CA PRO A 130 -1.31 9.08 22.90
C PRO A 130 -1.03 8.56 21.50
N VAL A 131 -2.10 8.11 20.81
CA VAL A 131 -2.04 7.53 19.46
C VAL A 131 -2.83 8.38 18.49
N TYR A 132 -2.24 8.67 17.35
CA TYR A 132 -2.83 9.42 16.25
C TYR A 132 -2.91 8.54 15.01
N LEU A 133 -4.12 8.30 14.50
CA LEU A 133 -4.34 7.56 13.25
C LEU A 133 -4.40 8.59 12.12
N ASN A 134 -3.30 8.70 11.36
CA ASN A 134 -3.12 9.77 10.39
C ASN A 134 -3.30 9.28 8.96
N ALA A 135 -4.22 9.88 8.22
CA ALA A 135 -4.48 9.63 6.80
C ALA A 135 -4.72 8.14 6.46
N CYS A 136 -5.39 7.40 7.37
CA CYS A 136 -5.65 5.97 7.16
C CYS A 136 -6.69 5.76 6.07
N GLY A 137 -6.37 4.93 5.08
CA GLY A 137 -7.29 4.55 4.02
C GLY A 137 -8.16 3.36 4.41
N THR A 138 -9.31 3.23 3.73
CA THR A 138 -10.27 2.14 3.92
C THR A 138 -10.02 0.97 2.98
N GLY A 139 -10.40 -0.21 3.40
CA GLY A 139 -10.28 -1.42 2.62
C GLY A 139 -11.37 -2.45 2.98
N PRO A 140 -11.32 -3.65 2.39
CA PRO A 140 -12.33 -4.67 2.64
C PRO A 140 -12.40 -5.07 4.11
N ALA A 141 -13.60 -4.97 4.70
CA ALA A 141 -13.92 -5.35 6.07
C ALA A 141 -15.15 -6.26 6.09
N TYR A 142 -14.92 -7.57 6.09
CA TYR A 142 -15.95 -8.60 6.02
C TYR A 142 -16.34 -9.15 7.40
N SER A 143 -15.40 -9.16 8.35
CA SER A 143 -15.63 -9.67 9.70
C SER A 143 -16.33 -8.64 10.57
N LYS A 144 -17.58 -8.93 10.95
CA LYS A 144 -18.32 -8.10 11.91
C LYS A 144 -17.69 -8.06 13.30
N ILE A 145 -17.05 -9.17 13.71
CA ILE A 145 -16.38 -9.30 15.01
C ILE A 145 -15.16 -8.41 15.06
N ILE A 146 -14.27 -8.51 14.05
CA ILE A 146 -13.07 -7.68 13.96
C ILE A 146 -13.47 -6.20 13.93
N ARG A 147 -14.46 -5.84 13.13
CA ARG A 147 -14.94 -4.45 13.00
C ARG A 147 -15.46 -3.89 14.33
N ARG A 148 -16.28 -4.66 15.07
CA ARG A 148 -16.79 -4.25 16.39
C ARG A 148 -15.63 -4.03 17.37
N ARG A 149 -14.72 -5.00 17.46
CA ARG A 149 -13.54 -4.89 18.31
C ARG A 149 -12.69 -3.67 17.97
N PHE A 150 -12.51 -3.38 16.69
CA PHE A 150 -11.77 -2.21 16.26
C PHE A 150 -12.50 -0.90 16.61
N SER A 151 -13.83 -0.86 16.51
CA SER A 151 -14.63 0.29 16.97
C SER A 151 -14.43 0.55 18.46
N ASP A 152 -14.45 -0.50 19.28
CA ASP A 152 -14.16 -0.40 20.72
C ASP A 152 -12.73 0.15 20.98
N THR A 153 -11.77 -0.28 20.15
CA THR A 153 -10.38 0.23 20.22
C THR A 153 -10.28 1.70 19.86
N LEU A 154 -10.98 2.16 18.82
CA LEU A 154 -10.99 3.57 18.44
C LEU A 154 -11.65 4.49 19.50
N ALA A 155 -12.57 3.94 20.28
CA ALA A 155 -13.18 4.65 21.42
C ALA A 155 -12.18 4.91 22.58
N ASN A 156 -11.01 4.25 22.57
CA ASN A 156 -9.98 4.41 23.60
C ASN A 156 -9.60 5.89 23.77
N PRO A 157 -9.57 6.44 25.02
CA PRO A 157 -9.28 7.85 25.29
C PRO A 157 -7.87 8.29 24.84
N TYR A 158 -6.93 7.37 24.69
CA TYR A 158 -5.59 7.66 24.17
C TYR A 158 -5.51 7.75 22.64
N VAL A 159 -6.52 7.33 21.90
CA VAL A 159 -6.65 7.66 20.48
C VAL A 159 -7.11 9.12 20.38
N ARG A 160 -6.22 10.01 19.98
CA ARG A 160 -6.44 11.47 19.99
C ARG A 160 -6.94 12.03 18.66
N LEU A 161 -6.57 11.40 17.57
CA LEU A 161 -6.97 11.79 16.22
C LEU A 161 -7.27 10.55 15.39
N ILE A 162 -8.32 10.65 14.60
CA ILE A 162 -8.62 9.70 13.53
C ILE A 162 -8.82 10.52 12.27
N SER A 163 -7.92 10.39 11.29
CA SER A 163 -8.10 10.99 9.98
C SER A 163 -8.05 9.94 8.87
N CYS A 164 -8.85 10.19 7.83
CA CYS A 164 -9.03 9.29 6.71
C CYS A 164 -8.79 10.03 5.39
N ARG A 165 -8.05 9.40 4.48
CA ARG A 165 -7.73 9.96 3.17
C ARG A 165 -8.73 9.60 2.06
N ASP A 166 -9.60 8.61 2.30
CA ASP A 166 -10.53 8.08 1.29
C ASP A 166 -11.98 8.48 1.60
N ASP A 167 -12.60 7.77 2.58
CA ASP A 167 -14.00 7.94 2.95
C ASP A 167 -14.15 8.12 4.47
N ALA A 168 -13.99 9.36 4.92
CA ALA A 168 -14.12 9.72 6.33
C ALA A 168 -15.54 9.43 6.87
N ASN A 169 -16.58 9.57 6.03
CA ASN A 169 -17.95 9.28 6.43
C ASN A 169 -18.19 7.79 6.68
N LEU A 170 -17.56 6.92 5.88
CA LEU A 170 -17.60 5.47 6.08
C LEU A 170 -16.92 5.13 7.41
N VAL A 171 -15.74 5.68 7.67
CA VAL A 171 -15.02 5.44 8.93
C VAL A 171 -15.82 5.95 10.12
N GLN A 172 -16.38 7.15 10.03
CA GLN A 172 -17.25 7.74 11.07
C GLN A 172 -18.43 6.82 11.37
N ARG A 173 -19.12 6.34 10.35
CA ARG A 173 -20.34 5.54 10.50
C ARG A 173 -20.09 4.12 11.03
N PHE A 174 -19.00 3.47 10.61
CA PHE A 174 -18.79 2.06 10.88
C PHE A 174 -17.77 1.76 11.96
N TYR A 175 -16.88 2.71 12.28
CA TYR A 175 -15.76 2.46 13.19
C TYR A 175 -15.66 3.48 14.34
N ALA A 176 -16.08 4.73 14.16
CA ALA A 176 -15.94 5.78 15.14
C ALA A 176 -17.28 6.21 15.75
N ASN A 177 -18.12 5.25 16.14
CA ASN A 177 -19.52 5.48 16.52
C ASN A 177 -19.75 6.43 17.71
N ASP A 178 -18.83 6.53 18.67
CA ASP A 178 -19.11 7.16 19.97
C ASP A 178 -18.25 8.39 20.22
N GLY A 179 -18.56 9.48 19.54
CA GLY A 179 -18.13 10.80 19.96
C GLY A 179 -16.78 11.27 19.45
N LYS A 180 -15.99 10.45 18.75
CA LYS A 180 -14.77 10.92 18.07
C LYS A 180 -15.08 11.29 16.63
N LYS A 181 -14.72 12.51 16.26
CA LYS A 181 -14.81 12.98 14.90
C LYS A 181 -13.71 12.35 14.05
N VAL A 182 -14.06 11.84 12.88
CA VAL A 182 -13.12 11.45 11.85
C VAL A 182 -12.88 12.65 10.93
N GLU A 183 -11.62 13.02 10.76
CA GLU A 183 -11.25 14.13 9.90
C GLU A 183 -10.90 13.63 8.51
N GLU A 184 -11.30 14.37 7.48
CA GLU A 184 -10.85 14.13 6.12
C GLU A 184 -9.49 14.78 5.92
N THR A 185 -8.57 14.07 5.25
CA THR A 185 -7.22 14.56 4.98
C THR A 185 -6.69 14.01 3.68
N PHE A 186 -5.52 14.49 3.26
CA PHE A 186 -4.83 13.99 2.07
C PHE A 186 -3.84 12.89 2.43
N ASP A 187 -3.46 12.12 1.41
CA ASP A 187 -2.38 11.13 1.51
C ASP A 187 -1.03 11.84 1.69
N PHE A 188 -0.27 11.45 2.71
CA PHE A 188 1.02 12.05 3.00
C PHE A 188 2.09 11.76 1.93
N ALA A 189 1.92 10.75 1.09
CA ALA A 189 2.79 10.52 -0.06
C ALA A 189 2.74 11.65 -1.11
N LEU A 190 1.76 12.57 -1.05
CA LEU A 190 1.75 13.79 -1.87
C LEU A 190 2.94 14.73 -1.59
N TRP A 191 3.61 14.57 -0.46
CA TRP A 191 4.79 15.36 -0.13
C TRP A 191 6.10 14.75 -0.65
N CYS A 192 6.05 13.61 -1.35
CA CYS A 192 7.26 12.85 -1.72
C CYS A 192 8.21 13.63 -2.65
N ALA A 193 7.68 14.47 -3.53
CA ALA A 193 8.51 15.30 -4.41
C ALA A 193 9.42 16.24 -3.60
N ASP A 194 8.83 16.99 -2.67
CA ASP A 194 9.56 17.94 -1.82
C ASP A 194 10.52 17.22 -0.87
N ILE A 195 10.04 16.16 -0.21
CA ILE A 195 10.81 15.44 0.82
C ILE A 195 12.04 14.75 0.26
N TYR A 196 11.92 14.16 -0.93
CA TYR A 196 13.07 13.53 -1.59
C TYR A 196 13.86 14.48 -2.50
N GLY A 197 13.39 15.70 -2.72
CA GLY A 197 14.01 16.64 -3.64
C GLY A 197 14.03 16.12 -5.08
N ILE A 198 12.95 15.44 -5.51
CA ILE A 198 12.84 14.82 -6.83
C ILE A 198 11.88 15.65 -7.68
N GLU A 199 12.34 16.02 -8.86
CA GLU A 199 11.52 16.68 -9.88
C GLU A 199 11.25 15.73 -11.04
N LYS A 200 10.17 16.02 -11.78
CA LYS A 200 9.88 15.37 -13.05
C LYS A 200 10.97 15.67 -14.08
N ASP A 201 11.37 14.66 -14.84
CA ASP A 201 12.19 14.88 -16.04
C ASP A 201 11.37 15.64 -17.11
N LYS A 202 11.78 16.86 -17.39
CA LYS A 202 11.12 17.75 -18.37
C LYS A 202 11.28 17.26 -19.82
N ASN A 203 12.27 16.40 -20.07
CA ASN A 203 12.54 15.83 -21.39
C ASN A 203 11.96 14.41 -21.54
N ALA A 204 11.21 13.93 -20.55
CA ALA A 204 10.60 12.62 -20.61
C ALA A 204 9.65 12.50 -21.81
N ASP A 205 9.85 11.50 -22.64
CA ASP A 205 9.03 11.19 -23.81
C ASP A 205 8.29 9.84 -23.68
N VAL A 206 8.66 9.01 -22.70
CA VAL A 206 8.16 7.66 -22.47
C VAL A 206 6.90 7.66 -21.60
N THR A 207 5.88 6.89 -21.99
CA THR A 207 4.71 6.61 -21.13
C THR A 207 4.97 5.37 -20.27
N GLY A 208 4.80 5.51 -18.95
CA GLY A 208 4.90 4.41 -18.00
C GLY A 208 3.62 3.58 -17.93
N LEU A 209 3.74 2.26 -18.07
CA LEU A 209 2.64 1.30 -17.94
C LEU A 209 2.77 0.59 -16.58
N GLY A 210 2.08 1.10 -15.56
CA GLY A 210 2.13 0.60 -14.19
C GLY A 210 1.25 -0.64 -14.00
N MET A 211 1.84 -1.81 -14.19
CA MET A 211 1.11 -3.08 -14.11
C MET A 211 0.97 -3.56 -12.67
N MET A 212 -0.20 -4.09 -12.35
CA MET A 212 -0.52 -4.66 -11.06
C MET A 212 -1.23 -6.00 -11.22
N TYR A 213 -0.80 -6.99 -10.45
CA TYR A 213 -1.58 -8.20 -10.25
C TYR A 213 -2.71 -7.95 -9.26
N THR A 214 -3.93 -8.28 -9.64
CA THR A 214 -5.09 -8.21 -8.78
C THR A 214 -5.94 -9.48 -8.85
N ASN A 215 -6.48 -9.88 -7.71
CA ASN A 215 -7.42 -10.99 -7.64
C ASN A 215 -8.87 -10.55 -7.93
N SER A 216 -9.11 -9.25 -8.03
CA SER A 216 -10.45 -8.68 -8.25
C SER A 216 -10.91 -8.83 -9.70
N ILE A 217 -9.97 -8.87 -10.65
CA ILE A 217 -10.22 -9.00 -12.08
C ILE A 217 -9.63 -10.34 -12.57
N ASP A 218 -10.25 -10.95 -13.56
CA ASP A 218 -9.66 -12.13 -14.21
C ASP A 218 -8.32 -11.76 -14.86
N SER A 219 -7.26 -12.52 -14.54
CA SER A 219 -5.90 -12.23 -15.02
C SER A 219 -5.78 -12.24 -16.54
N ASN A 220 -6.61 -13.04 -17.25
CA ASN A 220 -6.62 -13.05 -18.71
C ASN A 220 -7.28 -11.79 -19.26
N GLN A 221 -8.36 -11.34 -18.62
CA GLN A 221 -9.04 -10.09 -18.99
C GLN A 221 -8.12 -8.89 -18.78
N ALA A 222 -7.46 -8.80 -17.61
CA ALA A 222 -6.49 -7.75 -17.31
C ALA A 222 -5.30 -7.79 -18.28
N ALA A 223 -4.73 -8.98 -18.53
CA ALA A 223 -3.65 -9.14 -19.51
C ALA A 223 -4.08 -8.77 -20.93
N GLY A 224 -5.30 -9.14 -21.33
CA GLY A 224 -5.87 -8.76 -22.62
C GLY A 224 -6.00 -7.24 -22.81
N PHE A 225 -6.32 -6.50 -21.75
CA PHE A 225 -6.30 -5.04 -21.79
C PHE A 225 -4.88 -4.50 -22.07
N TRP A 226 -3.89 -4.93 -21.29
CA TRP A 226 -2.50 -4.47 -21.46
C TRP A 226 -1.93 -4.83 -22.83
N VAL A 227 -2.20 -6.04 -23.32
CA VAL A 227 -1.79 -6.48 -24.67
C VAL A 227 -2.35 -5.56 -25.75
N ARG A 228 -3.64 -5.22 -25.69
CA ARG A 228 -4.25 -4.28 -26.66
C ARG A 228 -3.64 -2.88 -26.56
N LEU A 229 -3.41 -2.40 -25.34
CA LEU A 229 -2.83 -1.07 -25.12
C LEU A 229 -1.40 -1.01 -25.69
N ILE A 230 -0.55 -2.01 -25.41
CA ILE A 230 0.82 -2.08 -25.93
C ILE A 230 0.81 -2.10 -27.45
N ARG A 231 -0.02 -2.96 -28.08
CA ARG A 231 -0.14 -3.00 -29.55
C ARG A 231 -0.57 -1.68 -30.15
N GLN A 232 -1.42 -0.92 -29.45
CA GLN A 232 -1.82 0.40 -29.90
C GLN A 232 -0.65 1.41 -29.83
N PHE A 233 0.15 1.36 -28.77
CA PHE A 233 1.36 2.19 -28.64
C PHE A 233 2.39 1.86 -29.73
N GLU A 234 2.65 0.57 -29.99
CA GLU A 234 3.53 0.14 -31.07
C GLU A 234 3.04 0.64 -32.44
N LYS A 235 1.74 0.49 -32.73
CA LYS A 235 1.13 0.94 -33.97
C LYS A 235 1.25 2.46 -34.18
N GLU A 236 1.18 3.23 -33.08
CA GLU A 236 1.25 4.69 -33.09
C GLU A 236 2.70 5.21 -32.97
N GLY A 237 3.69 4.34 -32.84
CA GLY A 237 5.09 4.71 -32.64
C GLY A 237 5.33 5.48 -31.34
N LYS A 238 4.50 5.26 -30.31
CA LYS A 238 4.62 5.90 -29.00
C LYS A 238 5.59 5.13 -28.12
N ALA A 239 6.55 5.84 -27.52
CA ALA A 239 7.47 5.25 -26.56
C ALA A 239 6.76 4.86 -25.26
N TRP A 240 6.99 3.65 -24.78
CA TRP A 240 6.43 3.12 -23.54
C TRP A 240 7.41 2.19 -22.84
N LYS A 241 7.26 2.09 -21.52
CA LYS A 241 7.96 1.12 -20.66
C LYS A 241 7.02 0.65 -19.57
N ILE A 242 7.17 -0.62 -19.17
CA ILE A 242 6.45 -1.18 -18.03
C ILE A 242 7.19 -0.84 -16.74
N PHE A 243 6.46 -0.55 -15.68
CA PHE A 243 7.00 -0.42 -14.33
C PHE A 243 6.08 -1.10 -13.30
N VAL A 244 6.65 -1.38 -12.13
CA VAL A 244 5.96 -1.95 -10.97
C VAL A 244 6.34 -1.18 -9.71
N ASN A 245 5.48 -1.25 -8.68
CA ASN A 245 5.71 -0.57 -7.41
C ASN A 245 6.53 -1.40 -6.40
N GLY A 246 7.25 -2.42 -6.84
CA GLY A 246 8.08 -3.28 -6.00
C GLY A 246 7.48 -4.66 -5.69
N SER A 247 6.20 -4.92 -5.97
CA SER A 247 5.58 -6.22 -5.68
C SER A 247 6.04 -7.32 -6.65
N GLN A 248 6.49 -8.46 -6.10
CA GLN A 248 6.86 -9.65 -6.87
C GLN A 248 5.70 -10.17 -7.72
N ASP A 249 4.48 -10.14 -7.20
CA ASP A 249 3.28 -10.57 -7.93
C ASP A 249 3.04 -9.72 -9.18
N ASP A 250 3.35 -8.43 -9.11
CA ASP A 250 3.24 -7.53 -10.24
C ASP A 250 4.26 -7.90 -11.34
N MET A 251 5.51 -8.24 -10.97
CA MET A 251 6.51 -8.71 -11.93
C MET A 251 6.13 -10.03 -12.59
N ILE A 252 5.55 -10.97 -11.84
CA ILE A 252 5.03 -12.22 -12.41
C ILE A 252 3.91 -11.91 -13.41
N PHE A 253 3.04 -10.96 -13.10
CA PHE A 253 1.98 -10.54 -14.01
C PHE A 253 2.52 -9.85 -15.27
N VAL A 254 3.55 -9.00 -15.15
CA VAL A 254 4.25 -8.38 -16.28
C VAL A 254 4.76 -9.46 -17.27
N ARG A 255 5.47 -10.47 -16.76
CA ARG A 255 5.96 -11.57 -17.59
C ARG A 255 4.82 -12.33 -18.28
N TYR A 256 3.70 -12.50 -17.58
CA TYR A 256 2.51 -13.10 -18.17
C TYR A 256 1.93 -12.26 -19.31
N VAL A 257 1.85 -10.94 -19.16
CA VAL A 257 1.40 -10.04 -20.23
C VAL A 257 2.34 -10.13 -21.43
N LEU A 258 3.65 -9.99 -21.20
CA LEU A 258 4.66 -10.02 -22.26
C LEU A 258 4.70 -11.36 -23.00
N SER A 259 4.45 -12.49 -22.31
CA SER A 259 4.35 -13.79 -22.99
C SER A 259 3.21 -13.91 -24.02
N LYS A 260 2.27 -12.95 -24.02
CA LYS A 260 1.18 -12.86 -25.00
C LYS A 260 1.46 -11.90 -26.17
N LEU A 261 2.67 -11.37 -26.22
CA LEU A 261 3.15 -10.42 -27.24
C LEU A 261 4.39 -11.02 -27.96
N PRO A 262 4.23 -12.15 -28.68
CA PRO A 262 5.34 -12.79 -29.34
C PRO A 262 5.95 -11.96 -30.47
N GLU A 263 5.26 -10.91 -30.90
CA GLU A 263 5.73 -9.93 -31.88
C GLU A 263 6.77 -8.94 -31.32
N LEU A 264 6.96 -8.88 -30.00
CA LEU A 264 8.00 -8.05 -29.38
C LEU A 264 9.33 -8.80 -29.41
N ASP A 265 10.32 -8.23 -30.09
CA ASP A 265 11.64 -8.83 -30.26
C ASP A 265 12.55 -8.64 -29.04
N GLY A 266 13.37 -9.65 -28.75
CA GLY A 266 14.41 -9.57 -27.71
C GLY A 266 13.95 -9.91 -26.30
N PRO A 267 14.82 -9.71 -25.29
CA PRO A 267 14.54 -10.06 -23.90
C PRO A 267 13.48 -9.14 -23.30
N TRP A 268 12.62 -9.71 -22.47
CA TRP A 268 11.50 -8.98 -21.85
C TRP A 268 11.96 -7.79 -20.98
N GLU A 269 13.18 -7.84 -20.46
CA GLU A 269 13.78 -6.81 -19.62
C GLU A 269 13.89 -5.47 -20.35
N GLN A 270 14.07 -5.49 -21.68
CA GLN A 270 14.15 -4.25 -22.46
C GLN A 270 12.84 -3.44 -22.48
N TYR A 271 11.71 -4.06 -22.19
CA TYR A 271 10.39 -3.42 -22.13
C TYR A 271 10.03 -2.93 -20.72
N CYS A 272 10.86 -3.25 -19.74
CA CYS A 272 10.62 -2.91 -18.34
C CYS A 272 11.64 -1.90 -17.83
N MET A 273 11.18 -1.02 -16.94
CA MET A 273 12.11 -0.27 -16.09
C MET A 273 12.67 -1.20 -15.00
N PRO A 274 13.88 -0.95 -14.49
CA PRO A 274 14.38 -1.64 -13.32
C PRO A 274 13.38 -1.52 -12.17
N ALA A 275 13.13 -2.63 -11.47
CA ALA A 275 12.22 -2.62 -10.33
C ALA A 275 12.84 -1.81 -9.20
N PRO A 276 12.10 -0.86 -8.60
CA PRO A 276 12.60 -0.10 -7.47
C PRO A 276 12.69 -1.01 -6.23
N GLU A 277 13.74 -0.83 -5.43
CA GLU A 277 13.99 -1.58 -4.20
C GLU A 277 13.65 -0.76 -2.95
N ARG A 278 13.55 0.57 -3.08
CA ARG A 278 13.29 1.51 -1.98
C ARG A 278 12.24 2.55 -2.36
N PRO A 279 11.57 3.16 -1.36
CA PRO A 279 10.55 4.19 -1.58
C PRO A 279 11.01 5.34 -2.48
N GLN A 280 12.18 5.91 -2.22
CA GLN A 280 12.74 7.00 -3.00
C GLN A 280 12.98 6.62 -4.48
N GLU A 281 13.38 5.37 -4.73
CA GLU A 281 13.60 4.88 -6.10
C GLU A 281 12.29 4.78 -6.90
N LEU A 282 11.18 4.41 -6.24
CA LEU A 282 9.86 4.42 -6.86
C LEU A 282 9.45 5.85 -7.26
N VAL A 283 9.68 6.84 -6.39
CA VAL A 283 9.38 8.24 -6.70
C VAL A 283 10.23 8.73 -7.87
N LYS A 284 11.54 8.43 -7.85
CA LYS A 284 12.47 8.76 -8.94
C LYS A 284 12.09 8.09 -10.26
N LEU A 285 11.66 6.82 -10.20
CA LEU A 285 11.20 6.08 -11.37
C LEU A 285 9.97 6.74 -12.01
N ILE A 286 8.97 7.13 -11.23
CA ILE A 286 7.75 7.78 -11.75
C ILE A 286 8.08 9.14 -12.35
N GLY A 287 9.02 9.88 -11.77
CA GLY A 287 9.49 11.17 -12.31
C GLY A 287 10.15 11.10 -13.70
N GLN A 288 10.58 9.91 -14.14
CA GLN A 288 11.18 9.71 -15.47
C GLN A 288 10.14 9.56 -16.60
N PHE A 289 8.86 9.51 -16.28
CA PHE A 289 7.83 9.35 -17.29
C PHE A 289 7.20 10.66 -17.75
N LYS A 290 6.89 10.73 -19.03
CA LYS A 290 6.03 11.77 -19.60
C LYS A 290 4.64 11.75 -19.01
N SER A 291 4.09 10.53 -18.86
CA SER A 291 2.77 10.22 -18.30
C SER A 291 2.74 8.78 -17.83
N ILE A 292 1.77 8.41 -17.01
CA ILE A 292 1.58 7.01 -16.60
C ILE A 292 0.15 6.54 -16.81
N VAL A 293 -0.01 5.23 -17.03
CA VAL A 293 -1.28 4.50 -16.96
C VAL A 293 -1.11 3.41 -15.92
N SER A 294 -1.88 3.40 -14.83
CA SER A 294 -1.67 2.45 -13.72
C SER A 294 -2.95 2.06 -13.00
N PHE A 295 -2.90 0.90 -12.31
CA PHE A 295 -3.91 0.46 -11.32
C PHE A 295 -3.53 0.81 -9.88
N ARG A 296 -2.25 1.11 -9.59
CA ARG A 296 -1.76 1.33 -8.24
C ARG A 296 -2.07 2.75 -7.77
N LEU A 297 -2.82 2.89 -6.67
CA LEU A 297 -3.15 4.19 -6.09
C LEU A 297 -1.90 5.04 -5.84
N HIS A 298 -0.88 4.50 -5.18
CA HIS A 298 0.33 5.28 -4.88
C HIS A 298 1.11 5.70 -6.13
N SER A 299 1.00 4.99 -7.27
CA SER A 299 1.57 5.48 -8.53
C SER A 299 0.94 6.82 -8.94
N HIS A 300 -0.37 6.98 -8.74
CA HIS A 300 -1.08 8.22 -9.08
C HIS A 300 -0.80 9.34 -8.08
N ILE A 301 -0.70 9.01 -6.80
CA ILE A 301 -0.37 9.99 -5.75
C ILE A 301 1.04 10.55 -5.98
N ILE A 302 2.01 9.68 -6.25
CA ILE A 302 3.39 10.07 -6.56
C ILE A 302 3.44 10.86 -7.87
N ALA A 303 2.71 10.42 -8.90
CA ALA A 303 2.63 11.14 -10.16
C ALA A 303 2.05 12.55 -9.98
N ALA A 304 1.00 12.70 -9.16
CA ALA A 304 0.43 14.00 -8.82
C ALA A 304 1.44 14.90 -8.08
N ALA A 305 2.19 14.34 -7.13
CA ALA A 305 3.25 15.07 -6.42
C ALA A 305 4.36 15.60 -7.36
N LEU A 306 4.60 14.89 -8.46
CA LEU A 306 5.64 15.20 -9.45
C LEU A 306 5.10 15.93 -10.71
N ASP A 307 3.84 16.32 -10.75
CA ASP A 307 3.19 16.88 -11.96
C ASP A 307 3.28 15.95 -13.18
N VAL A 308 3.32 14.63 -12.97
CA VAL A 308 3.27 13.63 -14.04
C VAL A 308 1.82 13.29 -14.36
N PRO A 309 1.31 13.55 -15.59
CA PRO A 309 -0.05 13.17 -15.97
C PRO A 309 -0.30 11.67 -15.78
N SER A 310 -1.44 11.32 -15.22
CA SER A 310 -1.74 9.92 -14.94
C SER A 310 -3.17 9.54 -15.31
N ILE A 311 -3.34 8.31 -15.81
CA ILE A 311 -4.64 7.67 -16.09
C ILE A 311 -4.82 6.51 -15.13
N ALA A 312 -5.81 6.64 -14.24
CA ALA A 312 -6.17 5.58 -13.30
C ALA A 312 -7.04 4.52 -13.97
N LEU A 313 -6.68 3.27 -13.77
CA LEU A 313 -7.49 2.11 -14.14
C LEU A 313 -8.23 1.63 -12.88
N VAL A 314 -9.57 1.48 -12.96
CA VAL A 314 -10.46 1.14 -11.85
C VAL A 314 -11.34 -0.06 -12.20
#